data_d8b5f909441fe44dfa3a92d480ee651c
#
_entry.id   d8b5f909441fe44dfa3a92d480ee651c
#
_cell.length_a   1.000
_cell.length_b   1.000
_cell.length_c   1.000
_cell.angle_alpha   90.00
_cell.angle_beta   90.00
_cell.angle_gamma   90.00
#
_symmetry.space_group_name_H-M   'P 1'
#
loop_
_entity.id
_entity.type
_entity.pdbx_description
1 polymer ?
#
loop_
_entity_poly.entity_id
_entity_poly.type
_entity_poly.pdbx_seq_one_letter_code
_entity_poly.pdbx_strand_id
1 'polypeptide(L)'
;MDFRMTEEQELLLDGLRELMERECSEDYIKQCDAEGRPPVEFYKALVDNGYGLLGCPESVGGTPVDNLTLMLVKEEICRLGGPIHALTSMFHVDMMKEFGTEEQ
;
A
#
# COMPACT_ATOMS: atom_id res chain seq x y z
N MET A 1 13.62 16.04 18.61
CA MET A 1 13.06 15.28 17.49
C MET A 1 12.14 14.21 18.05
N ASP A 2 10.93 14.12 17.55
CA ASP A 2 9.93 13.17 18.02
C ASP A 2 9.80 12.03 17.00
N PHE A 3 10.09 10.80 17.43
CA PHE A 3 10.01 9.61 16.59
C PHE A 3 8.70 8.84 16.74
N ARG A 4 7.75 9.39 17.52
CA ARG A 4 6.45 8.74 17.68
C ARG A 4 5.61 8.93 16.43
N MET A 5 4.80 7.93 16.12
CA MET A 5 3.81 8.04 15.05
C MET A 5 2.69 9.01 15.45
N THR A 6 2.12 9.69 14.46
CA THR A 6 0.94 10.52 14.66
C THR A 6 -0.29 9.62 14.83
N GLU A 7 -1.38 10.18 15.38
CA GLU A 7 -2.64 9.45 15.49
C GLU A 7 -3.15 8.97 14.12
N GLU A 8 -3.00 9.81 13.09
CA GLU A 8 -3.39 9.46 11.72
C GLU A 8 -2.59 8.28 11.20
N GLN A 9 -1.28 8.26 11.46
CA GLN A 9 -0.41 7.14 11.06
C GLN A 9 -0.80 5.87 11.80
N GLU A 10 -1.07 5.95 13.10
CA GLU A 10 -1.50 4.79 13.89
C GLU A 10 -2.83 4.22 13.40
N LEU A 11 -3.82 5.08 13.12
CA LEU A 11 -5.12 4.66 12.58
C LEU A 11 -4.96 3.98 11.21
N LEU A 12 -4.11 4.55 10.37
CA LEU A 12 -3.84 4.00 9.04
C LEU A 12 -3.22 2.60 9.14
N LEU A 13 -2.24 2.42 10.03
CA LEU A 13 -1.60 1.13 10.25
C LEU A 13 -2.54 0.11 10.90
N ASP A 14 -3.38 0.53 11.84
CA ASP A 14 -4.36 -0.36 12.46
C ASP A 14 -5.37 -0.88 11.44
N GLY A 15 -5.88 -0.01 10.57
CA GLY A 15 -6.75 -0.40 9.47
C GLY A 15 -6.08 -1.36 8.50
N LEU A 16 -4.80 -1.11 8.20
CA LEU A 16 -4.02 -1.99 7.35
C LEU A 16 -3.84 -3.38 7.98
N ARG A 17 -3.54 -3.45 9.27
CA ARG A 17 -3.37 -4.72 9.99
C ARG A 17 -4.63 -5.56 9.94
N GLU A 18 -5.80 -4.95 10.15
CA GLU A 18 -7.08 -5.62 10.05
C GLU A 18 -7.33 -6.15 8.64
N LEU A 19 -7.03 -5.33 7.62
CA LEU A 19 -7.15 -5.72 6.22
C LEU A 19 -6.25 -6.92 5.90
N MET A 20 -5.00 -6.88 6.34
CA MET A 20 -4.04 -7.95 6.07
C MET A 20 -4.42 -9.24 6.78
N GLU A 21 -4.90 -9.17 8.01
CA GLU A 21 -5.39 -10.35 8.73
C GLU A 21 -6.53 -11.04 7.97
N ARG A 22 -7.41 -10.25 7.38
CA ARG A 22 -8.57 -10.74 6.64
C ARG A 22 -8.24 -11.21 5.23
N GLU A 23 -7.36 -10.47 4.51
CA GLU A 23 -7.19 -10.62 3.06
C GLU A 23 -5.79 -11.09 2.64
N CYS A 24 -4.84 -11.19 3.56
CA CYS A 24 -3.46 -11.54 3.25
C CYS A 24 -2.90 -12.52 4.30
N SER A 25 -3.60 -13.64 4.50
CA SER A 25 -3.11 -14.68 5.40
C SER A 25 -1.87 -15.37 4.85
N GLU A 26 -1.10 -16.00 5.73
CA GLU A 26 0.06 -16.78 5.33
C GLU A 26 -0.34 -17.90 4.35
N ASP A 27 -1.44 -18.59 4.63
CA ASP A 27 -1.94 -19.67 3.76
C ASP A 27 -2.32 -19.16 2.38
N TYR A 28 -2.95 -17.98 2.30
CA TYR A 28 -3.31 -17.34 1.04
C TYR A 28 -2.07 -17.02 0.21
N ILE A 29 -1.05 -16.42 0.83
CA ILE A 29 0.21 -16.08 0.13
C ILE A 29 0.92 -17.35 -0.34
N LYS A 30 0.98 -18.39 0.49
CA LYS A 30 1.55 -19.67 0.12
C LYS A 30 0.82 -20.30 -1.06
N GLN A 31 -0.49 -20.21 -1.10
CA GLN A 31 -1.30 -20.72 -2.20
C GLN A 31 -1.01 -19.96 -3.49
N CYS A 32 -0.95 -18.63 -3.46
CA CYS A 32 -0.61 -17.83 -4.62
C CYS A 32 0.77 -18.18 -5.15
N ASP A 33 1.73 -18.34 -4.25
CA ASP A 33 3.11 -18.69 -4.59
C ASP A 33 3.17 -20.09 -5.24
N ALA A 34 2.48 -21.08 -4.66
CA ALA A 34 2.42 -22.43 -5.21
C ALA A 34 1.77 -22.49 -6.60
N GLU A 35 0.78 -21.63 -6.84
CA GLU A 35 0.09 -21.53 -8.14
C GLU A 35 0.86 -20.65 -9.14
N GLY A 36 1.92 -19.99 -8.72
CA GLY A 36 2.70 -19.10 -9.57
C GLY A 36 1.93 -17.85 -10.02
N ARG A 37 0.98 -17.37 -9.23
CA ARG A 37 0.17 -16.20 -9.56
C ARG A 37 0.32 -15.08 -8.53
N PRO A 38 0.12 -13.82 -8.97
CA PRO A 38 0.12 -12.69 -8.03
C PRO A 38 -1.13 -12.73 -7.14
N PRO A 39 -1.05 -12.16 -5.92
CA PRO A 39 -2.19 -12.10 -5.00
C PRO A 39 -3.18 -10.99 -5.39
N VAL A 40 -3.87 -11.16 -6.51
CA VAL A 40 -4.76 -10.14 -7.09
C VAL A 40 -5.91 -9.77 -6.18
N GLU A 41 -6.45 -10.72 -5.42
CA GLU A 41 -7.54 -10.48 -4.47
C GLU A 41 -7.10 -9.54 -3.36
N PHE A 42 -5.86 -9.70 -2.89
CA PHE A 42 -5.27 -8.80 -1.89
C PHE A 42 -5.03 -7.39 -2.48
N TYR A 43 -4.51 -7.31 -3.70
CA TYR A 43 -4.32 -6.01 -4.36
C TYR A 43 -5.65 -5.29 -4.53
N LYS A 44 -6.70 -6.00 -4.93
CA LYS A 44 -8.04 -5.43 -5.04
C LYS A 44 -8.55 -4.92 -3.69
N ALA A 45 -8.34 -5.70 -2.62
CA ALA A 45 -8.73 -5.29 -1.27
C ALA A 45 -8.00 -4.01 -0.83
N LEU A 46 -6.73 -3.86 -1.15
CA LEU A 46 -5.98 -2.64 -0.88
C LEU A 46 -6.59 -1.43 -1.59
N VAL A 47 -6.91 -1.59 -2.87
CA VAL A 47 -7.56 -0.52 -3.65
C VAL A 47 -8.93 -0.16 -3.07
N ASP A 48 -9.76 -1.16 -2.81
CA ASP A 48 -11.13 -0.96 -2.30
C ASP A 48 -11.14 -0.29 -0.91
N ASN A 49 -10.06 -0.43 -0.14
CA ASN A 49 -9.93 0.16 1.19
C ASN A 49 -9.06 1.43 1.22
N GLY A 50 -8.73 1.99 0.07
CA GLY A 50 -8.06 3.28 -0.04
C GLY A 50 -6.53 3.24 0.01
N TYR A 51 -5.91 2.07 0.09
CA TYR A 51 -4.45 1.98 0.13
C TYR A 51 -3.80 1.94 -1.25
N GLY A 52 -4.53 1.53 -2.28
CA GLY A 52 -3.97 1.33 -3.61
C GLY A 52 -3.39 2.59 -4.25
N LEU A 53 -4.00 3.74 -3.98
CA LEU A 53 -3.55 5.04 -4.49
C LEU A 53 -2.99 5.93 -3.39
N LEU A 54 -2.50 5.33 -2.32
CA LEU A 54 -1.87 6.06 -1.23
C LEU A 54 -0.60 6.74 -1.75
N GLY A 55 -0.47 8.03 -1.48
CA GLY A 55 0.62 8.86 -1.97
C GLY A 55 0.38 9.50 -3.33
N CYS A 56 -0.72 9.16 -4.00
CA CYS A 56 -1.10 9.78 -5.26
C CYS A 56 -1.94 11.05 -5.02
N PRO A 57 -1.95 12.00 -5.98
CA PRO A 57 -2.76 13.21 -5.87
C PRO A 57 -4.27 12.93 -5.83
N GLU A 58 -5.02 13.82 -5.18
CA GLU A 58 -6.49 13.75 -5.16
C GLU A 58 -7.08 13.83 -6.58
N SER A 59 -6.42 14.56 -7.48
CA SER A 59 -6.88 14.74 -8.85
C SER A 59 -7.01 13.43 -9.62
N VAL A 60 -6.31 12.38 -9.22
CA VAL A 60 -6.40 11.05 -9.82
C VAL A 60 -7.11 10.04 -8.92
N GLY A 61 -7.80 10.53 -7.90
CA GLY A 61 -8.52 9.68 -6.94
C GLY A 61 -7.64 9.14 -5.82
N GLY A 62 -6.46 9.69 -5.65
CA GLY A 62 -5.52 9.23 -4.64
C GLY A 62 -5.71 9.89 -3.27
N THR A 63 -4.93 9.43 -2.31
CA THR A 63 -4.86 9.98 -0.96
C THR A 63 -3.44 10.48 -0.72
N PRO A 64 -3.20 11.80 -0.79
CA PRO A 64 -1.87 12.34 -0.55
C PRO A 64 -1.41 12.07 0.89
N VAL A 65 -0.22 11.52 1.03
CA VAL A 65 0.46 11.35 2.31
C VAL A 65 1.93 11.67 2.13
N ASP A 66 2.62 11.97 3.22
CA ASP A 66 4.05 12.20 3.15
C ASP A 66 4.83 10.88 2.92
N ASN A 67 6.09 11.02 2.55
CA ASN A 67 6.93 9.86 2.26
C ASN A 67 7.12 8.96 3.47
N LEU A 68 7.22 9.54 4.67
CA LEU A 68 7.36 8.76 5.89
C LEU A 68 6.13 7.86 6.11
N THR A 69 4.93 8.42 5.97
CA THR A 69 3.69 7.65 6.12
C THR A 69 3.61 6.52 5.10
N LEU A 70 3.98 6.81 3.85
CA LEU A 70 3.99 5.80 2.79
C LEU A 70 4.98 4.67 3.11
N MET A 71 6.17 5.00 3.62
CA MET A 71 7.17 4.02 4.02
C MET A 71 6.70 3.17 5.20
N LEU A 72 6.02 3.78 6.17
CA LEU A 72 5.46 3.04 7.31
C LEU A 72 4.43 2.00 6.86
N VAL A 73 3.56 2.38 5.93
CA VAL A 73 2.56 1.45 5.37
C VAL A 73 3.24 0.31 4.63
N LYS A 74 4.20 0.62 3.79
CA LYS A 74 4.94 -0.39 3.01
C LYS A 74 5.72 -1.35 3.91
N GLU A 75 6.40 -0.82 4.92
CA GLU A 75 7.11 -1.63 5.91
C GLU A 75 6.15 -2.59 6.62
N GLU A 76 4.99 -2.11 7.03
CA GLU A 76 4.01 -2.93 7.73
C GLU A 76 3.44 -4.05 6.85
N ILE A 77 3.18 -3.77 5.57
CA ILE A 77 2.75 -4.80 4.61
C ILE A 77 3.81 -5.91 4.54
N CYS A 78 5.08 -5.53 4.39
CA CYS A 78 6.17 -6.50 4.30
C CYS A 78 6.38 -7.25 5.61
N ARG A 79 6.28 -6.56 6.74
CA ARG A 79 6.43 -7.16 8.07
C ARG A 79 5.37 -8.24 8.33
N LEU A 80 4.16 -8.04 7.83
CA LEU A 80 3.06 -8.98 7.98
C LEU A 80 3.00 -10.05 6.88
N GLY A 81 4.05 -10.14 6.06
CA GLY A 81 4.17 -11.19 5.06
C GLY A 81 3.56 -10.86 3.69
N GLY A 82 3.15 -9.63 3.48
CA GLY A 82 2.64 -9.19 2.18
C GLY A 82 3.76 -8.94 1.16
N PRO A 83 3.41 -8.89 -0.13
CA PRO A 83 4.41 -8.69 -1.18
C PRO A 83 4.93 -7.25 -1.20
N ILE A 84 6.23 -7.11 -1.50
CA ILE A 84 6.89 -5.80 -1.55
C ILE A 84 6.28 -4.85 -2.59
N HIS A 85 5.66 -5.38 -3.63
CA HIS A 85 5.07 -4.61 -4.71
C HIS A 85 3.57 -4.34 -4.52
N ALA A 86 3.04 -4.55 -3.31
CA ALA A 86 1.64 -4.29 -3.02
C ALA A 86 1.24 -2.83 -3.23
N LEU A 87 2.17 -1.92 -3.00
CA LEU A 87 2.00 -0.49 -3.30
C LEU A 87 2.87 -0.15 -4.52
N THR A 88 2.23 0.10 -5.63
CA THR A 88 2.92 0.36 -6.90
C THR A 88 3.50 1.76 -7.01
N SER A 89 3.10 2.64 -6.10
CA SER A 89 3.28 4.08 -6.26
C SER A 89 4.70 4.63 -6.08
N MET A 90 5.62 3.87 -5.47
CA MET A 90 6.84 4.50 -4.97
C MET A 90 7.88 4.90 -6.02
N PHE A 91 7.91 4.27 -7.18
CA PHE A 91 8.91 4.60 -8.19
C PHE A 91 8.29 5.16 -9.45
N HIS A 92 7.42 4.39 -10.06
CA HIS A 92 6.85 4.75 -11.36
C HIS A 92 5.86 5.90 -11.25
N VAL A 93 5.01 5.88 -10.24
CA VAL A 93 4.00 6.93 -10.04
C VAL A 93 4.65 8.26 -9.66
N ASP A 94 5.67 8.25 -8.80
CA ASP A 94 6.37 9.47 -8.42
C ASP A 94 7.08 10.09 -9.63
N MET A 95 7.67 9.29 -10.48
CA MET A 95 8.25 9.78 -11.73
C MET A 95 7.19 10.38 -12.66
N MET A 96 6.03 9.74 -12.76
CA MET A 96 4.93 10.27 -13.57
C MET A 96 4.37 11.57 -13.02
N LYS A 97 4.27 11.68 -11.69
CA LYS A 97 3.84 12.93 -11.02
C LYS A 97 4.78 14.09 -11.34
N GLU A 98 6.09 13.84 -11.33
CA GLU A 98 7.10 14.87 -11.49
C GLU A 98 7.36 15.23 -12.95
N PHE A 99 7.39 14.24 -13.84
CA PHE A 99 7.85 14.39 -15.21
C PHE A 99 6.81 13.98 -16.28
N GLY A 100 5.71 13.40 -15.89
CA GLY A 100 4.69 12.96 -16.81
C GLY A 100 3.78 14.08 -17.31
N THR A 101 3.06 13.83 -18.38
CA THR A 101 1.99 14.71 -18.89
C THR A 101 0.69 14.43 -18.13
N GLU A 102 -0.31 15.31 -18.29
CA GLU A 102 -1.63 15.10 -17.67
C GLU A 102 -2.30 13.82 -18.17
N GLU A 103 -2.05 13.43 -19.43
CA GLU A 103 -2.58 12.19 -20.00
C GLU A 103 -1.92 10.94 -19.40
N GLN A 104 -0.66 11.05 -19.05
CA GLN A 104 0.07 9.95 -18.42
C GLN A 104 -0.33 9.78 -16.96
#